data_917e9a0661768e9dc3eb5b0d63c786b5
#
_entry.id   917e9a0661768e9dc3eb5b0d63c786b5
#
_cell.length_a   1.000
_cell.length_b   1.000
_cell.length_c   1.000
_cell.angle_alpha   90.00
_cell.angle_beta   90.00
_cell.angle_gamma   90.00
#
_symmetry.space_group_name_H-M   'P 1'
#
loop_
_entity.id
_entity.type
_entity.pdbx_description
1 polymer ?
#
loop_
_entity_poly.entity_id
_entity_poly.type
_entity_poly.pdbx_seq_one_letter_code
_entity_poly.pdbx_strand_id
1 'polypeptide(L)'
;MITFGAIMTLRLIEPPEDWDGSPEDAVKRGMVKAESSQHNLVVTTGTALLASAIFETMSAATFTSATMQNATGAIGSGSTTPAPSNTGLVTEIARALRSNVSYVAGPPSYTKYFFFYGKASAGGPTGTVRECGVFCDVTLPGLTGGTLLNRALVSPAIVKGATDVLTFEVDLQVTPS
;
A
#
# COMPACT_ATOMS: atom_id res chain seq x y z
N MET A 1 -13.61 -4.35 -22.02
CA MET A 1 -12.21 -4.21 -21.55
C MET A 1 -12.24 -4.12 -20.02
N ILE A 2 -11.23 -4.65 -19.33
CA ILE A 2 -11.12 -4.50 -17.86
C ILE A 2 -9.99 -3.50 -17.60
N THR A 3 -10.25 -2.49 -16.78
CA THR A 3 -9.25 -1.51 -16.40
C THR A 3 -8.90 -1.70 -14.93
N PHE A 4 -7.60 -1.76 -14.61
CA PHE A 4 -7.08 -1.79 -13.26
C PHE A 4 -6.58 -0.39 -12.88
N GLY A 5 -7.02 0.07 -11.74
CA GLY A 5 -6.55 1.30 -11.13
C GLY A 5 -6.30 1.10 -9.66
N ALA A 6 -5.53 1.99 -9.06
CA ALA A 6 -5.47 2.05 -7.62
C ALA A 6 -5.30 3.49 -7.14
N ILE A 7 -5.87 3.78 -5.98
CA ILE A 7 -5.66 5.01 -5.25
C ILE A 7 -4.87 4.65 -4.00
N MET A 8 -3.81 5.39 -3.75
CA MET A 8 -2.98 5.25 -2.56
C MET A 8 -3.15 6.46 -1.68
N THR A 9 -3.53 6.26 -0.43
CA THR A 9 -3.69 7.32 0.57
C THR A 9 -2.76 7.06 1.76
N LEU A 10 -1.88 8.01 2.03
CA LEU A 10 -1.03 8.00 3.22
C LEU A 10 -1.51 9.07 4.19
N ARG A 11 -1.64 8.71 5.47
CA ARG A 11 -1.97 9.65 6.55
C ARG A 11 -0.93 9.59 7.64
N LEU A 12 -0.35 10.75 7.95
CA LEU A 12 0.51 10.92 9.11
C LEU A 12 -0.35 11.29 10.31
N ILE A 13 -0.24 10.52 11.36
CA ILE A 13 -1.06 10.62 12.56
C ILE A 13 -0.16 10.91 13.76
N GLU A 14 -0.58 11.85 14.62
CA GLU A 14 -0.02 12.04 15.96
C GLU A 14 -0.95 11.39 16.99
N PRO A 15 -0.74 10.11 17.32
CA PRO A 15 -1.67 9.39 18.15
C PRO A 15 -1.48 9.75 19.62
N PRO A 16 -2.55 10.03 20.37
CA PRO A 16 -2.55 10.05 21.83
C PRO A 16 -2.30 8.64 22.39
N GLU A 17 -2.18 8.53 23.70
CA GLU A 17 -1.88 7.25 24.36
C GLU A 17 -3.04 6.24 24.24
N ASP A 18 -4.27 6.73 24.19
CA ASP A 18 -5.51 5.95 24.14
C ASP A 18 -5.99 5.59 22.72
N TRP A 19 -5.16 5.81 21.70
CA TRP A 19 -5.56 5.52 20.34
C TRP A 19 -5.55 4.02 20.04
N ASP A 20 -6.66 3.51 19.49
CA ASP A 20 -6.90 2.09 19.18
C ASP A 20 -6.26 1.60 17.88
N GLY A 21 -5.64 2.51 17.10
CA GLY A 21 -5.01 2.18 15.81
C GLY A 21 -5.93 2.31 14.59
N SER A 22 -7.18 2.75 14.75
CA SER A 22 -8.13 2.93 13.65
C SER A 22 -7.85 4.21 12.85
N PRO A 23 -7.55 4.14 11.53
CA PRO A 23 -7.40 5.32 10.70
C PRO A 23 -8.66 6.20 10.66
N GLU A 24 -9.85 5.58 10.71
CA GLU A 24 -11.13 6.29 10.73
C GLU A 24 -11.31 7.08 12.03
N ASP A 25 -10.91 6.52 13.18
CA ASP A 25 -10.92 7.23 14.46
C ASP A 25 -9.95 8.40 14.43
N ALA A 26 -8.75 8.20 13.88
CA ALA A 26 -7.77 9.27 13.73
C ALA A 26 -8.31 10.46 12.93
N VAL A 27 -9.03 10.20 11.84
CA VAL A 27 -9.68 11.24 11.02
C VAL A 27 -10.76 11.95 11.81
N LYS A 28 -11.66 11.20 12.49
CA LYS A 28 -12.75 11.77 13.30
C LYS A 28 -12.26 12.65 14.44
N ARG A 29 -11.15 12.25 15.06
CA ARG A 29 -10.54 12.98 16.20
C ARG A 29 -9.60 14.10 15.77
N GLY A 30 -9.42 14.34 14.47
CA GLY A 30 -8.56 15.40 13.95
C GLY A 30 -7.07 15.18 14.21
N MET A 31 -6.63 13.94 14.35
CA MET A 31 -5.23 13.59 14.63
C MET A 31 -4.34 13.54 13.39
N VAL A 32 -4.90 13.73 12.21
CA VAL A 32 -4.15 13.70 10.94
C VAL A 32 -3.36 14.98 10.77
N LYS A 33 -2.03 14.88 10.78
CA LYS A 33 -1.09 16.00 10.55
C LYS A 33 -0.85 16.27 9.07
N ALA A 34 -0.83 15.21 8.27
CA ALA A 34 -0.61 15.30 6.82
C ALA A 34 -1.29 14.14 6.12
N GLU A 35 -1.80 14.41 4.92
CA GLU A 35 -2.38 13.40 4.04
C GLU A 35 -1.88 13.60 2.62
N SER A 36 -1.64 12.49 1.93
CA SER A 36 -1.35 12.47 0.50
C SER A 36 -2.17 11.35 -0.14
N SER A 37 -2.99 11.70 -1.13
CA SER A 37 -3.77 10.72 -1.90
C SER A 37 -3.42 10.85 -3.37
N GLN A 38 -3.00 9.77 -4.00
CA GLN A 38 -2.48 9.73 -5.35
C GLN A 38 -3.05 8.56 -6.14
N HIS A 39 -3.36 8.82 -7.41
CA HIS A 39 -3.49 7.73 -8.38
C HIS A 39 -2.11 7.12 -8.61
N ASN A 40 -2.03 5.80 -8.57
CA ASN A 40 -0.78 5.09 -8.77
C ASN A 40 -0.68 4.45 -10.16
N LEU A 41 0.54 4.15 -10.54
CA LEU A 41 0.84 3.34 -11.71
C LEU A 41 0.91 1.86 -11.32
N VAL A 42 -0.01 1.05 -11.89
CA VAL A 42 0.16 -0.42 -11.86
C VAL A 42 1.29 -0.76 -12.83
N VAL A 43 2.36 -1.34 -12.31
CA VAL A 43 3.53 -1.68 -13.13
C VAL A 43 3.29 -2.95 -13.96
N THR A 44 4.14 -3.21 -14.95
CA THR A 44 3.97 -4.36 -15.87
C THR A 44 3.89 -5.69 -15.13
N THR A 45 4.74 -5.91 -14.13
CA THR A 45 4.71 -7.12 -13.29
C THR A 45 3.41 -7.22 -12.48
N GLY A 46 2.92 -6.09 -11.98
CA GLY A 46 1.64 -6.02 -11.27
C GLY A 46 0.43 -6.32 -12.18
N THR A 47 0.45 -5.81 -13.41
CA THR A 47 -0.59 -6.13 -14.39
C THR A 47 -0.60 -7.63 -14.73
N ALA A 48 0.58 -8.24 -14.91
CA ALA A 48 0.69 -9.67 -15.14
C ALA A 48 0.15 -10.48 -13.95
N LEU A 49 0.48 -10.07 -12.71
CA LEU A 49 -0.01 -10.72 -11.49
C LEU A 49 -1.54 -10.65 -11.39
N LEU A 50 -2.13 -9.48 -11.63
CA LEU A 50 -3.59 -9.29 -11.61
C LEU A 50 -4.28 -10.09 -12.73
N ALA A 51 -3.69 -10.14 -13.92
CA ALA A 51 -4.20 -10.94 -15.02
C ALA A 51 -4.18 -12.43 -14.68
N SER A 52 -3.06 -12.95 -14.16
CA SER A 52 -2.95 -14.33 -13.70
C SER A 52 -4.02 -14.67 -12.66
N ALA A 53 -4.24 -13.76 -11.70
CA ALA A 53 -5.27 -13.91 -10.69
C ALA A 53 -6.67 -14.13 -11.27
N ILE A 54 -7.01 -13.42 -12.33
CA ILE A 54 -8.31 -13.52 -12.98
C ILE A 54 -8.40 -14.82 -13.81
N PHE A 55 -7.36 -15.13 -14.58
CA PHE A 55 -7.39 -16.29 -15.49
C PHE A 55 -7.20 -17.62 -14.77
N GLU A 56 -6.40 -17.68 -13.71
CA GLU A 56 -6.21 -18.90 -12.92
C GLU A 56 -7.44 -19.28 -12.11
N THR A 57 -8.22 -18.32 -11.62
CA THR A 57 -9.52 -18.61 -11.00
C THR A 57 -10.52 -19.25 -11.99
N MET A 58 -10.35 -18.99 -13.29
CA MET A 58 -11.16 -19.63 -14.34
C MET A 58 -10.65 -21.04 -14.73
N SER A 59 -9.39 -21.39 -14.44
CA SER A 59 -8.77 -22.67 -14.84
C SER A 59 -8.57 -23.68 -13.70
N ALA A 60 -9.13 -23.46 -12.53
CA ALA A 60 -9.03 -24.34 -11.34
C ALA A 60 -7.58 -24.60 -10.83
N ALA A 61 -6.59 -23.90 -11.33
CA ALA A 61 -5.21 -24.00 -10.84
C ALA A 61 -4.90 -22.81 -9.93
N THR A 62 -5.01 -23.05 -8.63
CA THR A 62 -4.36 -22.38 -7.49
C THR A 62 -3.86 -20.93 -7.68
N PHE A 63 -4.74 -19.97 -7.92
CA PHE A 63 -4.52 -18.66 -7.36
C PHE A 63 -4.72 -18.82 -5.85
N THR A 64 -3.66 -19.17 -5.17
CA THR A 64 -3.72 -19.24 -3.73
C THR A 64 -3.88 -17.81 -3.22
N SER A 65 -4.91 -17.58 -2.41
CA SER A 65 -5.03 -16.36 -1.58
C SER A 65 -3.71 -16.03 -0.84
N ALA A 66 -2.75 -16.95 -0.82
CA ALA A 66 -1.40 -16.80 -0.31
C ALA A 66 -0.61 -15.67 -1.01
N THR A 67 -0.72 -15.50 -2.32
CA THR A 67 -0.01 -14.45 -3.07
C THR A 67 -0.36 -13.05 -2.58
N MET A 68 -1.65 -12.82 -2.29
CA MET A 68 -2.12 -11.53 -1.75
C MET A 68 -2.17 -11.52 -0.21
N GLN A 69 -2.10 -12.68 0.45
CA GLN A 69 -2.05 -12.76 1.91
C GLN A 69 -0.75 -12.16 2.47
N ASN A 70 0.36 -12.29 1.75
CA ASN A 70 1.65 -11.72 2.12
C ASN A 70 1.91 -10.37 1.45
N ALA A 71 0.85 -9.63 1.11
CA ALA A 71 1.02 -8.29 0.57
C ALA A 71 1.64 -7.37 1.63
N THR A 72 2.63 -6.59 1.19
CA THR A 72 3.30 -5.59 2.01
C THR A 72 3.19 -4.22 1.37
N GLY A 73 2.85 -3.23 2.17
CA GLY A 73 3.05 -1.83 1.81
C GLY A 73 4.52 -1.47 2.00
N ALA A 74 5.11 -0.78 1.04
CA ALA A 74 6.45 -0.25 1.13
C ALA A 74 6.41 1.27 1.01
N ILE A 75 7.25 1.94 1.79
CA ILE A 75 7.46 3.40 1.74
C ILE A 75 8.92 3.69 1.45
N GLY A 76 9.18 4.79 0.76
CA GLY A 76 10.53 5.16 0.34
C GLY A 76 10.75 6.66 0.23
N SER A 77 12.00 7.06 0.07
CA SER A 77 12.43 8.45 -0.09
C SER A 77 12.77 8.83 -1.54
N GLY A 78 12.66 7.90 -2.48
CA GLY A 78 12.91 8.16 -3.89
C GLY A 78 11.89 9.13 -4.48
N SER A 79 12.34 9.95 -5.45
CA SER A 79 11.51 10.99 -6.09
C SER A 79 11.40 10.81 -7.61
N THR A 80 11.94 9.73 -8.15
CA THR A 80 11.87 9.44 -9.60
C THR A 80 10.44 9.08 -10.00
N THR A 81 9.97 9.65 -11.08
CA THR A 81 8.64 9.36 -11.63
C THR A 81 8.45 7.85 -11.84
N PRO A 82 7.29 7.29 -11.43
CA PRO A 82 6.97 5.89 -11.66
C PRO A 82 6.95 5.56 -13.15
N ALA A 83 7.49 4.39 -13.50
CA ALA A 83 7.49 3.84 -14.84
C ALA A 83 6.93 2.41 -14.85
N PRO A 84 6.30 1.96 -15.96
CA PRO A 84 5.76 0.59 -16.06
C PRO A 84 6.81 -0.51 -15.81
N SER A 85 8.08 -0.23 -16.12
CA SER A 85 9.20 -1.14 -15.93
C SER A 85 9.75 -1.21 -14.50
N ASN A 86 9.18 -0.45 -13.55
CA ASN A 86 9.65 -0.51 -12.17
C ASN A 86 9.40 -1.90 -11.56
N THR A 87 10.39 -2.41 -10.87
CA THR A 87 10.36 -3.68 -10.12
C THR A 87 10.52 -3.48 -8.61
N GLY A 88 10.73 -2.23 -8.16
CA GLY A 88 10.91 -1.84 -6.77
C GLY A 88 10.73 -0.35 -6.54
N LEU A 89 10.81 0.08 -5.29
CA LEU A 89 10.99 1.47 -4.94
C LEU A 89 12.43 1.90 -5.24
N VAL A 90 12.65 3.18 -5.49
CA VAL A 90 14.00 3.70 -5.80
C VAL A 90 14.87 3.72 -4.55
N THR A 91 14.30 4.15 -3.43
CA THR A 91 15.01 4.19 -2.14
C THR A 91 14.02 3.79 -1.04
N GLU A 92 13.93 2.49 -0.78
CA GLU A 92 13.02 1.96 0.21
C GLU A 92 13.48 2.31 1.63
N ILE A 93 12.55 2.76 2.47
CA ILE A 93 12.76 3.05 3.89
C ILE A 93 12.28 1.86 4.74
N ALA A 94 11.09 1.35 4.47
CA ALA A 94 10.49 0.30 5.27
C ALA A 94 9.37 -0.42 4.53
N ARG A 95 9.07 -1.63 4.99
CA ARG A 95 7.89 -2.41 4.63
C ARG A 95 7.05 -2.74 5.85
N ALA A 96 5.73 -2.82 5.66
CA ALA A 96 4.80 -3.30 6.66
C ALA A 96 3.90 -4.37 6.05
N LEU A 97 3.65 -5.44 6.81
CA LEU A 97 2.62 -6.40 6.46
C LEU A 97 1.24 -5.72 6.45
N ARG A 98 0.38 -6.24 5.64
CA ARG A 98 -1.02 -5.90 5.64
C ARG A 98 -1.63 -6.10 7.03
N SER A 99 -2.24 -5.05 7.58
CA SER A 99 -2.92 -5.10 8.88
C SER A 99 -4.39 -5.45 8.75
N ASN A 100 -5.04 -5.03 7.66
CA ASN A 100 -6.44 -5.30 7.39
C ASN A 100 -6.74 -5.36 5.88
N VAL A 101 -7.87 -5.97 5.52
CA VAL A 101 -8.44 -5.98 4.16
C VAL A 101 -9.94 -5.82 4.26
N SER A 102 -10.50 -4.95 3.44
CA SER A 102 -11.94 -4.89 3.23
C SER A 102 -12.29 -4.93 1.75
N TYR A 103 -13.43 -5.53 1.43
CA TYR A 103 -13.97 -5.56 0.08
C TYR A 103 -15.24 -4.71 0.02
N VAL A 104 -15.34 -3.86 -0.99
CA VAL A 104 -16.52 -3.06 -1.28
C VAL A 104 -17.07 -3.47 -2.64
N ALA A 105 -18.27 -4.05 -2.63
CA ALA A 105 -18.99 -4.40 -3.85
C ALA A 105 -19.64 -3.14 -4.45
N GLY A 106 -19.59 -3.02 -5.76
CA GLY A 106 -20.24 -1.92 -6.51
C GLY A 106 -19.53 -1.69 -7.84
N PRO A 107 -20.06 -0.85 -8.74
CA PRO A 107 -19.31 -0.29 -9.85
C PRO A 107 -18.69 1.08 -9.47
N PRO A 108 -17.36 1.22 -9.35
CA PRO A 108 -16.36 0.15 -9.40
C PRO A 108 -16.32 -0.69 -8.11
N SER A 109 -16.03 -1.99 -8.24
CA SER A 109 -15.67 -2.81 -7.09
C SER A 109 -14.23 -2.52 -6.69
N TYR A 110 -13.93 -2.48 -5.40
CA TYR A 110 -12.57 -2.27 -4.94
C TYR A 110 -12.27 -3.08 -3.68
N THR A 111 -10.99 -3.43 -3.53
CA THR A 111 -10.44 -4.06 -2.34
C THR A 111 -9.50 -3.07 -1.68
N LYS A 112 -9.74 -2.78 -0.41
CA LYS A 112 -8.90 -1.91 0.41
C LYS A 112 -7.87 -2.73 1.17
N TYR A 113 -6.62 -2.33 1.09
CA TYR A 113 -5.53 -2.86 1.89
C TYR A 113 -5.02 -1.78 2.83
N PHE A 114 -4.79 -2.14 4.09
CA PHE A 114 -4.27 -1.24 5.11
C PHE A 114 -2.90 -1.71 5.59
N PHE A 115 -1.98 -0.77 5.69
CA PHE A 115 -0.63 -0.97 6.20
C PHE A 115 -0.36 0.05 7.29
N PHE A 116 0.42 -0.35 8.29
CA PHE A 116 0.65 0.46 9.48
C PHE A 116 2.14 0.53 9.81
N TYR A 117 2.66 1.74 9.97
CA TYR A 117 4.04 2.01 10.35
C TYR A 117 4.04 2.74 11.70
N GLY A 118 4.40 2.01 12.75
CA GLY A 118 4.35 2.48 14.14
C GLY A 118 5.32 3.61 14.48
N LYS A 119 5.32 4.00 15.75
CA LYS A 119 6.29 4.95 16.32
C LYS A 119 7.70 4.34 16.32
N ALA A 120 8.75 5.17 16.31
CA ALA A 120 10.13 4.70 16.34
C ALA A 120 10.45 3.91 17.62
N SER A 121 9.84 4.26 18.75
CA SER A 121 9.97 3.50 20.01
C SER A 121 9.45 2.06 19.93
N ALA A 122 8.58 1.76 18.97
CA ALA A 122 8.09 0.41 18.65
C ALA A 122 8.79 -0.19 17.42
N GLY A 123 9.96 0.32 17.03
CA GLY A 123 10.71 -0.14 15.86
C GLY A 123 10.18 0.39 14.51
N GLY A 124 9.29 1.36 14.51
CA GLY A 124 8.77 1.97 13.29
C GLY A 124 9.80 2.88 12.60
N PRO A 125 9.67 3.08 11.28
CA PRO A 125 10.58 3.92 10.51
C PRO A 125 10.41 5.40 10.82
N THR A 126 11.46 6.20 10.55
CA THR A 126 11.43 7.67 10.49
C THR A 126 11.98 8.13 9.15
N GLY A 127 11.64 9.34 8.72
CA GLY A 127 12.20 9.95 7.50
C GLY A 127 11.17 10.61 6.61
N THR A 128 11.63 11.10 5.46
CA THR A 128 10.78 11.76 4.47
C THR A 128 10.27 10.73 3.47
N VAL A 129 8.97 10.49 3.48
CA VAL A 129 8.29 9.60 2.55
C VAL A 129 7.92 10.36 1.29
N ARG A 130 8.45 9.92 0.13
CA ARG A 130 8.24 10.52 -1.19
C ARG A 130 7.71 9.54 -2.22
N GLU A 131 7.78 8.23 -1.92
CA GLU A 131 7.25 7.18 -2.76
C GLU A 131 6.61 6.08 -1.91
N CYS A 132 5.68 5.35 -2.50
CA CYS A 132 5.07 4.18 -1.88
C CYS A 132 4.71 3.14 -2.95
N GLY A 133 4.49 1.90 -2.52
CA GLY A 133 4.12 0.80 -3.39
C GLY A 133 3.63 -0.42 -2.62
N VAL A 134 3.02 -1.35 -3.32
CA VAL A 134 2.60 -2.64 -2.77
C VAL A 134 3.39 -3.75 -3.43
N PHE A 135 3.89 -4.67 -2.62
CA PHE A 135 4.52 -5.91 -3.07
C PHE A 135 3.66 -7.10 -2.69
N CYS A 136 3.62 -8.09 -3.56
CA CYS A 136 3.02 -9.39 -3.34
C CYS A 136 4.10 -10.47 -3.29
N ASP A 137 3.79 -11.66 -2.80
CA ASP A 137 4.74 -12.80 -2.70
C ASP A 137 6.01 -12.51 -1.89
N VAL A 138 5.86 -11.75 -0.82
CA VAL A 138 6.97 -11.39 0.05
C VAL A 138 7.41 -12.57 0.91
N THR A 139 8.71 -12.74 1.10
CA THR A 139 9.26 -13.77 1.98
C THR A 139 9.16 -13.34 3.44
N LEU A 140 8.50 -14.16 4.25
CA LEU A 140 8.38 -13.95 5.69
C LEU A 140 9.47 -14.72 6.45
N PRO A 141 9.90 -14.23 7.63
CA PRO A 141 9.43 -13.03 8.34
C PRO A 141 10.14 -11.73 7.92
N GLY A 142 11.15 -11.80 7.05
CA GLY A 142 12.02 -10.66 6.74
C GLY A 142 11.40 -9.58 5.83
N LEU A 143 10.19 -9.77 5.32
CA LEU A 143 9.48 -8.87 4.39
C LEU A 143 10.32 -8.52 3.14
N THR A 144 11.15 -9.46 2.68
CA THR A 144 12.08 -9.27 1.55
C THR A 144 11.54 -9.85 0.25
N GLY A 145 12.10 -9.39 -0.87
CA GLY A 145 11.71 -9.86 -2.20
C GLY A 145 10.28 -9.42 -2.57
N GLY A 146 9.59 -10.32 -3.28
CA GLY A 146 8.22 -10.08 -3.75
C GLY A 146 8.16 -9.35 -5.10
N THR A 147 6.97 -9.35 -5.68
CA THR A 147 6.66 -8.71 -6.96
C THR A 147 5.99 -7.37 -6.71
N LEU A 148 6.55 -6.30 -7.25
CA LEU A 148 5.94 -4.97 -7.17
C LEU A 148 4.62 -4.96 -7.97
N LEU A 149 3.51 -4.67 -7.30
CA LEU A 149 2.20 -4.54 -7.91
C LEU A 149 2.00 -3.14 -8.51
N ASN A 150 2.33 -2.14 -7.73
CA ASN A 150 2.10 -0.74 -8.08
C ASN A 150 3.11 0.18 -7.38
N ARG A 151 3.26 1.40 -7.92
CA ARG A 151 4.11 2.44 -7.34
C ARG A 151 3.52 3.82 -7.58
N ALA A 152 3.63 4.70 -6.57
CA ALA A 152 3.26 6.11 -6.68
C ALA A 152 4.31 7.02 -6.02
N LEU A 153 4.35 8.28 -6.45
CA LEU A 153 5.00 9.35 -5.68
C LEU A 153 4.02 9.86 -4.63
N VAL A 154 4.55 10.23 -3.48
CA VAL A 154 3.83 10.87 -2.38
C VAL A 154 4.02 12.38 -2.51
N SER A 155 2.95 13.10 -2.83
CA SER A 155 2.98 14.56 -3.01
C SER A 155 1.75 15.21 -2.35
N PRO A 156 1.96 16.14 -1.40
CA PRO A 156 3.25 16.55 -0.85
C PRO A 156 3.97 15.42 -0.10
N ALA A 157 5.31 15.52 0.00
CA ALA A 157 6.09 14.57 0.78
C ALA A 157 5.71 14.62 2.26
N ILE A 158 5.69 13.45 2.90
CA ILE A 158 5.32 13.31 4.32
C ILE A 158 6.57 13.09 5.15
N VAL A 159 6.81 13.96 6.15
CA VAL A 159 7.92 13.78 7.10
C VAL A 159 7.40 13.05 8.34
N LYS A 160 7.77 11.78 8.48
CA LYS A 160 7.43 10.95 9.63
C LYS A 160 8.48 11.08 10.73
N GLY A 161 8.10 11.69 11.83
CA GLY A 161 8.90 11.78 13.04
C GLY A 161 8.85 10.53 13.92
N ALA A 162 9.58 10.55 15.02
CA ALA A 162 9.72 9.41 15.92
C ALA A 162 8.42 9.06 16.68
N THR A 163 7.61 10.04 16.99
CA THR A 163 6.34 9.88 17.73
C THR A 163 5.14 9.64 16.81
N ASP A 164 5.31 9.86 15.51
CA ASP A 164 4.22 9.75 14.55
C ASP A 164 3.97 8.30 14.17
N VAL A 165 2.73 8.05 13.75
CA VAL A 165 2.29 6.85 13.06
C VAL A 165 1.95 7.21 11.63
N LEU A 166 2.32 6.35 10.68
CA LEU A 166 1.92 6.48 9.29
C LEU A 166 0.99 5.31 8.93
N THR A 167 -0.19 5.64 8.43
CA THR A 167 -1.08 4.67 7.80
C THR A 167 -0.99 4.79 6.29
N PHE A 168 -1.05 3.65 5.61
CA PHE A 168 -1.04 3.56 4.16
C PHE A 168 -2.22 2.70 3.72
N GLU A 169 -3.16 3.30 3.02
CA GLU A 169 -4.35 2.67 2.46
C GLU A 169 -4.20 2.55 0.95
N VAL A 170 -4.58 1.42 0.39
CA VAL A 170 -4.56 1.18 -1.05
C VAL A 170 -5.91 0.63 -1.48
N ASP A 171 -6.60 1.37 -2.35
CA ASP A 171 -7.83 0.95 -3.02
C ASP A 171 -7.50 0.38 -4.39
N LEU A 172 -7.49 -0.95 -4.52
CA LEU A 172 -7.39 -1.61 -5.81
C LEU A 172 -8.78 -1.66 -6.47
N GLN A 173 -8.91 -1.00 -7.61
CA GLN A 173 -10.17 -0.90 -8.36
C GLN A 173 -10.14 -1.76 -9.61
N VAL A 174 -11.24 -2.48 -9.84
CA VAL A 174 -11.50 -3.20 -11.09
C VAL A 174 -12.75 -2.58 -11.72
N THR A 175 -12.57 -1.95 -12.86
CA THR A 175 -13.66 -1.28 -13.59
C THR A 175 -13.92 -2.02 -14.89
N PRO A 176 -15.11 -2.63 -15.07
CA PRO A 176 -15.53 -3.10 -16.38
C PRO A 176 -15.81 -1.90 -17.28
N SER A 177 -15.34 -1.95 -18.49
CA SER A 177 -15.56 -0.93 -19.55
C SER A 177 -16.23 -1.56 -20.75
#